data_6b58c37bf32997edf722ddd80cf347f3
#
_entry.id   6b58c37bf32997edf722ddd80cf347f3
#
_cell.length_a   1.000
_cell.length_b   1.000
_cell.length_c   1.000
_cell.angle_alpha   90.00
_cell.angle_beta   90.00
_cell.angle_gamma   90.00
#
_symmetry.space_group_name_H-M   'P 1'
#
loop_
_entity.id
_entity.type
_entity.pdbx_description
1 polymer ?
#
loop_
_entity_poly.entity_id
_entity_poly.type
_entity_poly.pdbx_seq_one_letter_code
_entity_poly.pdbx_strand_id
1 'polypeptide(L)'
;RTELTDAENHGASGVNRRAFFGLALASSAALALAACSSETTTTTTSGGSTSGGNSGTRTIKDIDEENVEVPANPQKVIVLSEPTLDGLLALGVTPVGSVSGRGQSGVPNYLADRAKGVQIIGTVAQVNYEQIGNLDPDLILVDSTGVDKRSEAFETLKKIAPVVYCGYAGGDWRINFRNVANAMNMVDKGEEVIKAYEASAAALKEQLAPKYGDKTFSIVRWAGNGPALILKELPAGQVLNDLGLKRPEAQDRNGQGHSEPVSLENLATIDADYMFLGTLGGASQKNPNAQGTAGLQGAEEALNKAKETSGFTNLKAVKDDHVILVDGSKWTSTGGPLLLEGIIEDVKKALPL
;
A
#
# COMPACT_ATOMS: atom_id res chain seq x y z
N ARG A 1 -50.73 14.48 23.16
CA ARG A 1 -50.67 14.22 24.61
C ARG A 1 -49.34 13.48 24.85
N THR A 2 -48.36 14.25 25.22
CA THR A 2 -47.85 14.50 26.59
C THR A 2 -46.80 13.48 26.96
N GLU A 3 -45.62 13.73 27.27
CA GLU A 3 -44.74 14.75 27.88
C GLU A 3 -43.46 13.99 28.23
N LEU A 4 -42.30 14.43 27.87
CA LEU A 4 -41.35 15.28 28.65
C LEU A 4 -41.00 14.78 30.07
N THR A 5 -39.75 14.55 30.33
CA THR A 5 -38.89 15.03 31.42
C THR A 5 -37.51 14.36 31.30
N ASP A 6 -36.46 15.03 31.03
CA ASP A 6 -35.59 15.94 31.80
C ASP A 6 -34.91 15.28 33.04
N ALA A 7 -33.64 15.38 33.08
CA ALA A 7 -32.75 15.84 34.13
C ALA A 7 -31.34 15.26 33.92
N GLU A 8 -30.37 16.06 33.50
CA GLU A 8 -29.44 16.86 34.33
C GLU A 8 -28.65 15.99 35.33
N ASN A 9 -27.39 16.01 35.36
CA ASN A 9 -26.28 16.98 35.39
C ASN A 9 -25.36 16.63 36.58
N HIS A 10 -24.14 17.04 36.50
CA HIS A 10 -23.05 17.12 37.52
C HIS A 10 -22.04 15.96 37.49
N GLY A 11 -20.74 16.23 37.45
CA GLY A 11 -20.02 17.44 37.67
C GLY A 11 -18.54 17.18 37.61
N ALA A 12 -17.85 18.18 37.23
CA ALA A 12 -16.41 18.27 37.17
C ALA A 12 -15.75 18.35 38.53
N SER A 13 -14.53 17.96 38.59
CA SER A 13 -13.40 18.50 39.39
C SER A 13 -12.40 17.37 39.66
N GLY A 14 -11.10 17.51 39.61
CA GLY A 14 -10.25 18.63 39.67
C GLY A 14 -8.82 18.11 39.80
N VAL A 15 -8.00 18.89 39.27
CA VAL A 15 -6.55 18.95 39.33
C VAL A 15 -5.96 18.56 40.71
N ASN A 16 -4.84 17.79 40.69
CA ASN A 16 -3.71 18.19 41.52
C ASN A 16 -2.37 17.63 41.07
N ARG A 17 -1.52 18.56 40.73
CA ARG A 17 -0.05 18.45 40.64
C ARG A 17 0.51 18.21 42.07
N ARG A 18 1.51 17.37 42.16
CA ARG A 18 2.65 17.62 43.04
C ARG A 18 3.85 16.77 42.63
N ALA A 19 4.89 17.49 42.30
CA ALA A 19 6.25 17.04 42.13
C ALA A 19 6.84 16.61 43.48
N PHE A 20 7.72 15.62 43.47
CA PHE A 20 8.74 15.46 44.47
C PHE A 20 10.08 15.12 43.83
N PHE A 21 11.00 16.04 44.07
CA PHE A 21 12.44 15.89 43.85
C PHE A 21 13.01 14.98 44.94
N GLY A 22 13.98 14.17 44.56
CA GLY A 22 14.80 13.43 45.50
C GLY A 22 16.08 12.94 44.85
N LEU A 23 17.11 13.73 45.06
CA LEU A 23 18.51 13.52 44.71
C LEU A 23 19.17 12.63 45.77
N ALA A 24 19.99 11.64 45.41
CA ALA A 24 21.19 11.29 46.18
C ALA A 24 22.11 10.33 45.41
N LEU A 25 23.30 10.75 45.36
CA LEU A 25 24.61 10.31 44.95
C LEU A 25 25.17 9.10 45.70
N ALA A 26 26.13 8.47 45.04
CA ALA A 26 27.46 7.99 45.47
C ALA A 26 27.68 6.52 45.14
N SER A 27 28.51 6.23 44.14
CA SER A 27 29.93 5.91 44.13
C SER A 27 30.32 4.59 44.83
N SER A 28 30.91 3.65 44.13
CA SER A 28 32.32 3.26 44.24
C SER A 28 32.65 2.06 43.36
N ALA A 29 33.85 2.16 42.81
CA ALA A 29 34.54 1.19 41.95
C ALA A 29 35.16 0.03 42.79
N ALA A 30 35.34 -1.12 42.13
CA ALA A 30 36.50 -2.00 42.42
C ALA A 30 36.82 -2.89 41.21
N LEU A 31 38.02 -2.74 40.74
CA LEU A 31 38.78 -3.61 39.85
C LEU A 31 39.18 -4.91 40.50
N ALA A 32 39.19 -6.01 39.76
CA ALA A 32 40.13 -7.08 39.97
C ALA A 32 40.41 -7.83 38.66
N LEU A 33 41.65 -7.74 38.25
CA LEU A 33 42.33 -8.56 37.23
C LEU A 33 42.80 -9.91 37.86
N ALA A 34 42.78 -10.98 37.05
CA ALA A 34 43.74 -12.07 37.05
C ALA A 34 43.36 -12.99 35.86
N ALA A 35 44.07 -13.09 34.80
CA ALA A 35 45.37 -13.62 34.41
C ALA A 35 45.46 -15.16 34.35
N CYS A 36 45.55 -15.63 33.09
CA CYS A 36 46.35 -16.73 32.52
C CYS A 36 46.42 -18.11 33.17
N SER A 37 46.12 -19.16 32.41
CA SER A 37 47.20 -20.00 31.88
C SER A 37 46.68 -21.01 30.85
N SER A 38 47.51 -21.21 29.87
CA SER A 38 47.50 -22.14 28.75
C SER A 38 47.53 -23.62 29.14
N GLU A 39 46.89 -24.48 28.33
CA GLU A 39 47.61 -25.59 27.72
C GLU A 39 46.86 -26.23 26.55
N THR A 40 47.61 -26.55 25.56
CA THR A 40 47.32 -27.07 24.23
C THR A 40 46.95 -28.56 24.31
N THR A 41 45.92 -28.99 23.59
CA THR A 41 45.93 -30.32 22.97
C THR A 41 45.17 -30.33 21.65
N THR A 42 45.90 -30.54 20.61
CA THR A 42 45.49 -30.79 19.22
C THR A 42 44.71 -32.08 19.12
N THR A 43 43.52 -32.03 18.50
CA THR A 43 43.00 -33.18 17.77
C THR A 43 42.20 -32.66 16.54
N THR A 44 42.79 -32.89 15.39
CA THR A 44 42.22 -32.78 14.06
C THR A 44 41.05 -33.75 13.90
N THR A 45 39.89 -33.26 13.53
CA THR A 45 38.93 -34.03 12.73
C THR A 45 38.19 -33.13 11.77
N SER A 46 38.27 -33.55 10.54
CA SER A 46 37.78 -32.98 9.30
C SER A 46 36.31 -32.52 9.27
N GLY A 47 36.13 -31.43 8.59
CA GLY A 47 35.18 -31.21 7.50
C GLY A 47 33.71 -31.41 7.77
N GLY A 48 33.03 -30.30 7.92
CA GLY A 48 31.61 -30.14 7.71
C GLY A 48 31.32 -28.66 7.56
N SER A 49 31.48 -28.14 6.35
CA SER A 49 30.90 -26.85 6.01
C SER A 49 29.39 -26.98 6.02
N THR A 50 28.79 -26.85 7.20
CA THR A 50 27.38 -26.50 7.28
C THR A 50 27.31 -24.99 7.00
N SER A 51 26.79 -24.64 5.82
CA SER A 51 26.26 -23.30 5.58
C SER A 51 25.17 -23.07 6.64
N GLY A 52 25.55 -22.42 7.73
CA GLY A 52 24.63 -21.97 8.76
C GLY A 52 23.69 -20.91 8.13
N GLY A 53 22.55 -21.35 7.66
CA GLY A 53 21.42 -20.44 7.46
C GLY A 53 21.18 -19.75 8.80
N ASN A 54 21.07 -18.44 8.79
CA ASN A 54 20.78 -17.61 9.96
C ASN A 54 19.33 -17.93 10.41
N SER A 55 19.14 -19.01 11.13
CA SER A 55 17.84 -19.55 11.59
C SER A 55 17.38 -18.87 12.89
N GLY A 56 17.60 -17.55 12.99
CA GLY A 56 17.17 -16.77 14.15
C GLY A 56 15.84 -16.07 13.90
N THR A 57 15.24 -15.60 14.99
CA THR A 57 14.13 -14.66 14.98
C THR A 57 14.61 -13.27 15.41
N ARG A 58 13.82 -12.26 15.10
CA ARG A 58 13.98 -10.89 15.57
C ARG A 58 12.62 -10.28 15.89
N THR A 59 12.58 -9.36 16.83
CA THR A 59 11.38 -8.62 17.17
C THR A 59 11.38 -7.30 16.41
N ILE A 60 10.29 -7.03 15.72
CA ILE A 60 10.06 -5.75 15.01
C ILE A 60 8.80 -5.07 15.54
N LYS A 61 8.64 -3.82 15.19
CA LYS A 61 7.38 -3.07 15.35
C LYS A 61 6.58 -3.16 14.06
N ASP A 62 5.27 -3.41 14.16
CA ASP A 62 4.35 -3.25 13.04
C ASP A 62 3.90 -1.78 12.89
N ILE A 63 2.95 -1.49 11.99
CA ILE A 63 2.46 -0.11 11.77
C ILE A 63 1.83 0.52 13.02
N ASP A 64 1.32 -0.28 13.95
CA ASP A 64 0.69 0.17 15.20
C ASP A 64 1.65 0.14 16.40
N GLU A 65 2.96 0.05 16.14
CA GLU A 65 4.00 -0.06 17.17
C GLU A 65 3.88 -1.31 18.06
N GLU A 66 3.15 -2.33 17.62
CA GLU A 66 3.07 -3.61 18.30
C GLU A 66 4.27 -4.50 17.98
N ASN A 67 4.77 -5.21 18.98
CA ASN A 67 5.89 -6.13 18.80
C ASN A 67 5.43 -7.39 18.07
N VAL A 68 6.16 -7.75 17.02
CA VAL A 68 5.97 -8.98 16.27
C VAL A 68 7.31 -9.72 16.18
N GLU A 69 7.32 -10.99 16.55
CA GLU A 69 8.48 -11.86 16.35
C GLU A 69 8.43 -12.45 14.94
N VAL A 70 9.46 -12.22 14.15
CA VAL A 70 9.56 -12.64 12.75
C VAL A 70 10.87 -13.36 12.48
N PRO A 71 10.97 -14.19 11.45
CA PRO A 71 12.25 -14.77 11.04
C PRO A 71 13.28 -13.67 10.74
N ALA A 72 14.53 -13.91 11.10
CA ALA A 72 15.62 -12.99 10.75
C ALA A 72 15.84 -12.89 9.23
N ASN A 73 15.53 -13.96 8.51
CA ASN A 73 15.63 -14.04 7.05
C ASN A 73 14.44 -14.83 6.47
N PRO A 74 13.26 -14.19 6.27
CA PRO A 74 12.08 -14.84 5.74
C PRO A 74 12.31 -15.42 4.33
N GLN A 75 11.86 -16.65 4.08
CA GLN A 75 12.05 -17.35 2.81
C GLN A 75 10.75 -17.70 2.08
N LYS A 76 9.69 -18.00 2.83
CA LYS A 76 8.39 -18.40 2.30
C LYS A 76 7.33 -17.38 2.69
N VAL A 77 7.30 -16.28 1.95
CA VAL A 77 6.44 -15.15 2.29
C VAL A 77 5.13 -15.21 1.53
N ILE A 78 4.03 -15.02 2.24
CA ILE A 78 2.68 -14.81 1.71
C ILE A 78 2.34 -13.32 1.83
N VAL A 79 1.73 -12.77 0.80
CA VAL A 79 1.24 -11.39 0.77
C VAL A 79 -0.26 -11.37 0.46
N LEU A 80 -1.04 -10.58 1.21
CA LEU A 80 -2.50 -10.61 1.15
C LEU A 80 -3.11 -9.28 0.70
N SER A 81 -2.34 -8.45 0.01
CA SER A 81 -2.82 -7.20 -0.57
C SER A 81 -1.94 -6.75 -1.73
N GLU A 82 -2.44 -5.85 -2.56
CA GLU A 82 -1.68 -5.25 -3.66
C GLU A 82 -0.45 -4.47 -3.14
N PRO A 83 -0.55 -3.62 -2.07
CA PRO A 83 0.63 -2.93 -1.57
C PRO A 83 1.71 -3.85 -0.99
N THR A 84 1.34 -4.94 -0.33
CA THR A 84 2.33 -5.89 0.20
C THR A 84 2.98 -6.72 -0.91
N LEU A 85 2.23 -7.08 -1.96
CA LEU A 85 2.79 -7.73 -3.15
C LEU A 85 3.78 -6.80 -3.88
N ASP A 86 3.35 -5.59 -4.16
CA ASP A 86 4.17 -4.57 -4.84
C ASP A 86 5.46 -4.30 -4.05
N GLY A 87 5.33 -4.03 -2.76
CA GLY A 87 6.47 -3.75 -1.89
C GLY A 87 7.48 -4.90 -1.83
N LEU A 88 7.00 -6.14 -1.74
CA LEU A 88 7.88 -7.31 -1.71
C LEU A 88 8.62 -7.48 -3.06
N LEU A 89 7.91 -7.34 -4.17
CA LEU A 89 8.51 -7.39 -5.52
C LEU A 89 9.50 -6.24 -5.75
N ALA A 90 9.24 -5.05 -5.21
CA ALA A 90 10.16 -3.91 -5.26
C ALA A 90 11.48 -4.18 -4.54
N LEU A 91 11.46 -5.00 -3.50
CA LEU A 91 12.67 -5.46 -2.81
C LEU A 91 13.39 -6.59 -3.58
N GLY A 92 12.85 -7.06 -4.69
CA GLY A 92 13.39 -8.17 -5.48
C GLY A 92 13.04 -9.55 -4.93
N VAL A 93 12.07 -9.66 -4.06
CA VAL A 93 11.60 -10.92 -3.46
C VAL A 93 10.27 -11.34 -4.07
N THR A 94 10.18 -12.58 -4.50
CA THR A 94 8.94 -13.16 -5.03
C THR A 94 8.23 -13.93 -3.92
N PRO A 95 6.97 -13.62 -3.57
CA PRO A 95 6.22 -14.38 -2.59
C PRO A 95 5.88 -15.78 -3.11
N VAL A 96 5.66 -16.73 -2.21
CA VAL A 96 5.18 -18.07 -2.58
C VAL A 96 3.68 -18.06 -2.89
N GLY A 97 2.94 -17.10 -2.35
CA GLY A 97 1.51 -16.93 -2.62
C GLY A 97 1.06 -15.49 -2.44
N SER A 98 0.05 -15.10 -3.20
CA SER A 98 -0.58 -13.79 -3.15
C SER A 98 -2.07 -13.91 -3.45
N VAL A 99 -2.84 -12.92 -3.01
CA VAL A 99 -4.21 -12.71 -3.48
C VAL A 99 -4.21 -12.11 -4.89
N SER A 100 -5.31 -12.28 -5.63
CA SER A 100 -5.50 -11.56 -6.89
C SER A 100 -5.72 -10.07 -6.63
N GLY A 101 -5.37 -9.23 -7.60
CA GLY A 101 -5.69 -7.81 -7.58
C GLY A 101 -7.20 -7.56 -7.61
N ARG A 102 -7.62 -6.41 -7.10
CA ARG A 102 -9.04 -6.03 -7.10
C ARG A 102 -9.61 -5.97 -8.49
N GLY A 103 -10.74 -6.64 -8.68
CA GLY A 103 -11.39 -6.73 -9.97
C GLY A 103 -10.61 -7.56 -10.99
N GLN A 104 -9.56 -8.25 -10.59
CA GLN A 104 -8.68 -9.06 -11.44
C GLN A 104 -8.83 -10.54 -11.09
N SER A 105 -8.53 -11.42 -12.05
CA SER A 105 -8.45 -12.87 -11.83
C SER A 105 -7.05 -13.34 -11.41
N GLY A 106 -6.04 -12.50 -11.54
CA GLY A 106 -4.65 -12.76 -11.19
C GLY A 106 -4.05 -11.56 -10.46
N VAL A 107 -2.74 -11.48 -10.40
CA VAL A 107 -2.03 -10.32 -9.87
C VAL A 107 -2.37 -9.06 -10.67
N PRO A 108 -2.23 -7.85 -10.09
CA PRO A 108 -2.42 -6.61 -10.83
C PRO A 108 -1.62 -6.59 -12.14
N ASN A 109 -2.21 -6.06 -13.21
CA ASN A 109 -1.60 -6.08 -14.55
C ASN A 109 -0.18 -5.55 -14.57
N TYR A 110 0.09 -4.45 -13.88
CA TYR A 110 1.42 -3.83 -13.86
C TYR A 110 2.49 -4.67 -13.16
N LEU A 111 2.10 -5.67 -12.37
CA LEU A 111 3.00 -6.59 -11.67
C LEU A 111 3.16 -7.94 -12.36
N ALA A 112 2.38 -8.23 -13.41
CA ALA A 112 2.29 -9.56 -14.01
C ALA A 112 3.65 -10.15 -14.38
N ASP A 113 4.55 -9.36 -14.97
CA ASP A 113 5.88 -9.84 -15.36
C ASP A 113 6.79 -10.12 -14.19
N ARG A 114 6.69 -9.33 -13.10
CA ARG A 114 7.50 -9.49 -11.89
C ARG A 114 7.00 -10.59 -10.98
N ALA A 115 5.71 -10.92 -11.07
CA ALA A 115 5.03 -11.89 -10.22
C ALA A 115 4.88 -13.27 -10.87
N LYS A 116 5.68 -13.58 -11.90
CA LYS A 116 5.67 -14.90 -12.54
C LYS A 116 5.99 -16.00 -11.52
N GLY A 117 5.15 -17.03 -11.48
CA GLY A 117 5.30 -18.15 -10.56
C GLY A 117 4.66 -17.94 -9.17
N VAL A 118 4.10 -16.77 -8.88
CA VAL A 118 3.33 -16.54 -7.65
C VAL A 118 2.02 -17.32 -7.71
N GLN A 119 1.75 -18.10 -6.69
CA GLN A 119 0.49 -18.82 -6.58
C GLN A 119 -0.63 -17.91 -6.08
N ILE A 120 -1.76 -17.88 -6.78
CA ILE A 120 -2.95 -17.15 -6.32
C ILE A 120 -3.69 -18.00 -5.30
N ILE A 121 -3.87 -17.45 -4.10
CA ILE A 121 -4.45 -18.10 -2.93
C ILE A 121 -5.77 -17.46 -2.50
N GLY A 122 -6.50 -16.90 -3.43
CA GLY A 122 -7.79 -16.25 -3.21
C GLY A 122 -7.80 -14.81 -3.72
N THR A 123 -8.81 -14.08 -3.31
CA THR A 123 -8.95 -12.64 -3.58
C THR A 123 -8.64 -11.82 -2.32
N VAL A 124 -8.44 -10.52 -2.47
CA VAL A 124 -8.26 -9.59 -1.34
C VAL A 124 -9.38 -9.75 -0.28
N ALA A 125 -10.59 -10.03 -0.75
CA ALA A 125 -11.76 -10.14 0.12
C ALA A 125 -12.07 -11.58 0.59
N GLN A 126 -11.51 -12.59 -0.06
CA GLN A 126 -11.75 -14.00 0.25
C GLN A 126 -10.48 -14.82 0.10
N VAL A 127 -9.79 -15.01 1.20
CA VAL A 127 -8.51 -15.73 1.29
C VAL A 127 -8.77 -17.22 1.48
N ASN A 128 -7.95 -18.06 0.85
CA ASN A 128 -7.98 -19.51 1.03
C ASN A 128 -6.94 -19.93 2.09
N TYR A 129 -7.38 -20.07 3.33
CA TYR A 129 -6.52 -20.43 4.47
C TYR A 129 -5.87 -21.82 4.35
N GLU A 130 -6.56 -22.78 3.74
CA GLU A 130 -6.02 -24.11 3.49
C GLU A 130 -4.82 -24.06 2.54
N GLN A 131 -4.95 -23.30 1.45
CA GLN A 131 -3.83 -23.10 0.52
C GLN A 131 -2.66 -22.36 1.17
N ILE A 132 -2.93 -21.35 2.02
CA ILE A 132 -1.88 -20.70 2.79
C ILE A 132 -1.14 -21.70 3.66
N GLY A 133 -1.86 -22.52 4.42
CA GLY A 133 -1.27 -23.56 5.27
C GLY A 133 -0.44 -24.58 4.48
N ASN A 134 -0.92 -25.00 3.32
CA ASN A 134 -0.23 -25.95 2.45
C ASN A 134 1.08 -25.39 1.86
N LEU A 135 1.21 -24.08 1.73
CA LEU A 135 2.45 -23.43 1.31
C LEU A 135 3.49 -23.35 2.41
N ASP A 136 3.11 -23.66 3.65
CA ASP A 136 3.99 -23.68 4.84
C ASP A 136 4.82 -22.37 4.93
N PRO A 137 4.16 -21.19 5.04
CA PRO A 137 4.85 -19.92 5.07
C PRO A 137 5.62 -19.71 6.39
N ASP A 138 6.67 -18.93 6.33
CA ASP A 138 7.42 -18.46 7.50
C ASP A 138 7.08 -17.00 7.87
N LEU A 139 6.38 -16.27 6.98
CA LEU A 139 5.92 -14.91 7.20
C LEU A 139 4.69 -14.60 6.33
N ILE A 140 3.74 -13.86 6.91
CA ILE A 140 2.57 -13.34 6.20
C ILE A 140 2.55 -11.82 6.34
N LEU A 141 2.48 -11.10 5.21
CA LEU A 141 2.37 -9.65 5.17
C LEU A 141 0.95 -9.25 4.81
N VAL A 142 0.36 -8.39 5.60
CA VAL A 142 -1.01 -7.89 5.43
C VAL A 142 -1.07 -6.38 5.63
N ASP A 143 -2.14 -5.76 5.16
CA ASP A 143 -2.49 -4.39 5.47
C ASP A 143 -4.01 -4.19 5.48
N SER A 144 -4.48 -2.98 5.78
CA SER A 144 -5.91 -2.69 5.89
C SER A 144 -6.67 -2.77 4.57
N THR A 145 -5.99 -2.84 3.42
CA THR A 145 -6.67 -3.02 2.13
C THR A 145 -7.25 -4.42 1.98
N GLY A 146 -6.65 -5.41 2.62
CA GLY A 146 -7.05 -6.81 2.54
C GLY A 146 -7.63 -7.40 3.82
N VAL A 147 -7.08 -7.03 4.98
CA VAL A 147 -7.42 -7.65 6.27
C VAL A 147 -7.63 -6.58 7.34
N ASP A 148 -8.77 -6.58 7.99
CA ASP A 148 -8.95 -5.77 9.21
C ASP A 148 -8.20 -6.44 10.36
N LYS A 149 -7.30 -5.69 11.02
CA LYS A 149 -6.49 -6.17 12.15
C LYS A 149 -7.33 -6.69 13.32
N ARG A 150 -8.56 -6.21 13.46
CA ARG A 150 -9.50 -6.63 14.51
C ARG A 150 -10.39 -7.79 14.10
N SER A 151 -10.22 -8.33 12.89
CA SER A 151 -11.05 -9.42 12.37
C SER A 151 -10.61 -10.80 12.88
N GLU A 152 -11.52 -11.76 12.85
CA GLU A 152 -11.20 -13.16 13.05
C GLU A 152 -10.22 -13.70 12.00
N ALA A 153 -10.24 -13.13 10.79
CA ALA A 153 -9.33 -13.46 9.72
C ALA A 153 -7.87 -13.21 10.13
N PHE A 154 -7.58 -12.06 10.76
CA PHE A 154 -6.25 -11.73 11.25
C PHE A 154 -5.78 -12.73 12.32
N GLU A 155 -6.63 -13.08 13.28
CA GLU A 155 -6.32 -14.08 14.30
C GLU A 155 -6.13 -15.50 13.72
N THR A 156 -6.85 -15.84 12.66
CA THR A 156 -6.68 -17.11 11.96
C THR A 156 -5.32 -17.18 11.25
N LEU A 157 -4.90 -16.11 10.60
CA LEU A 157 -3.58 -16.04 9.95
C LEU A 157 -2.43 -16.21 10.95
N LYS A 158 -2.54 -15.62 12.13
CA LYS A 158 -1.53 -15.73 13.21
C LYS A 158 -1.34 -17.16 13.72
N LYS A 159 -2.31 -18.04 13.51
CA LYS A 159 -2.17 -19.47 13.83
C LYS A 159 -1.35 -20.25 12.80
N ILE A 160 -1.17 -19.68 11.60
CA ILE A 160 -0.43 -20.32 10.51
C ILE A 160 1.04 -19.93 10.55
N ALA A 161 1.33 -18.62 10.64
CA ALA A 161 2.69 -18.07 10.65
C ALA A 161 2.69 -16.68 11.31
N PRO A 162 3.88 -16.11 11.63
CA PRO A 162 3.99 -14.72 12.01
C PRO A 162 3.34 -13.79 10.98
N VAL A 163 2.54 -12.82 11.45
CA VAL A 163 1.83 -11.85 10.62
C VAL A 163 2.30 -10.45 10.95
N VAL A 164 2.74 -9.70 9.93
CA VAL A 164 3.10 -8.28 10.08
C VAL A 164 2.03 -7.42 9.41
N TYR A 165 1.45 -6.51 10.20
CA TYR A 165 0.51 -5.51 9.70
C TYR A 165 1.29 -4.30 9.17
N CYS A 166 1.40 -4.19 7.84
CA CYS A 166 2.36 -3.30 7.21
C CYS A 166 1.84 -1.88 7.01
N GLY A 167 0.52 -1.66 6.96
CA GLY A 167 0.04 -0.34 6.63
C GLY A 167 -1.47 -0.18 6.59
N TYR A 168 -1.86 1.05 6.29
CA TYR A 168 -3.25 1.47 6.15
C TYR A 168 -3.53 2.02 4.75
N ALA A 169 -4.70 1.68 4.20
CA ALA A 169 -5.21 2.29 2.99
C ALA A 169 -5.35 3.80 3.18
N GLY A 170 -4.86 4.58 2.22
CA GLY A 170 -4.83 6.05 2.33
C GLY A 170 -3.73 6.62 3.23
N GLY A 171 -2.88 5.77 3.80
CA GLY A 171 -1.67 6.18 4.52
C GLY A 171 -0.53 6.56 3.56
N ASP A 172 0.54 7.10 4.14
CA ASP A 172 1.76 7.36 3.37
C ASP A 172 2.37 6.03 2.88
N TRP A 173 2.49 5.89 1.58
CA TRP A 173 3.03 4.68 0.95
C TRP A 173 4.47 4.38 1.40
N ARG A 174 5.26 5.42 1.74
CA ARG A 174 6.63 5.27 2.24
C ARG A 174 6.66 4.56 3.57
N ILE A 175 5.75 4.93 4.46
CA ILE A 175 5.62 4.31 5.79
C ILE A 175 5.18 2.86 5.63
N ASN A 176 4.15 2.60 4.82
CA ASN A 176 3.66 1.25 4.56
C ASN A 176 4.77 0.37 3.95
N PHE A 177 5.50 0.88 2.97
CA PHE A 177 6.59 0.15 2.33
C PHE A 177 7.79 -0.10 3.26
N ARG A 178 8.14 0.87 4.13
CA ARG A 178 9.18 0.66 5.15
C ARG A 178 8.84 -0.49 6.09
N ASN A 179 7.56 -0.69 6.42
CA ASN A 179 7.14 -1.84 7.23
C ASN A 179 7.33 -3.17 6.48
N VAL A 180 7.07 -3.22 5.18
CA VAL A 180 7.38 -4.39 4.34
C VAL A 180 8.90 -4.65 4.35
N ALA A 181 9.71 -3.62 4.10
CA ALA A 181 11.16 -3.73 4.07
C ALA A 181 11.73 -4.16 5.44
N ASN A 182 11.17 -3.61 6.54
CA ASN A 182 11.55 -4.00 7.88
C ASN A 182 11.17 -5.46 8.18
N ALA A 183 9.96 -5.89 7.81
CA ALA A 183 9.55 -7.29 7.98
C ALA A 183 10.50 -8.26 7.27
N MET A 184 11.03 -7.87 6.11
CA MET A 184 11.97 -8.66 5.31
C MET A 184 13.43 -8.52 5.74
N ASN A 185 13.75 -7.70 6.74
CA ASN A 185 15.13 -7.34 7.11
C ASN A 185 15.93 -6.69 5.96
N MET A 186 15.27 -5.88 5.16
CA MET A 186 15.80 -5.22 3.95
C MET A 186 15.62 -3.70 4.01
N VAL A 187 15.82 -3.10 5.17
CA VAL A 187 15.58 -1.66 5.41
C VAL A 187 16.39 -0.79 4.44
N ASP A 188 17.69 -1.06 4.29
CA ASP A 188 18.57 -0.28 3.41
C ASP A 188 18.09 -0.34 1.96
N LYS A 189 17.68 -1.53 1.49
CA LYS A 189 17.10 -1.71 0.16
C LYS A 189 15.79 -0.94 0.00
N GLY A 190 14.96 -0.95 1.02
CA GLY A 190 13.74 -0.15 1.03
C GLY A 190 14.00 1.35 0.89
N GLU A 191 14.98 1.88 1.61
CA GLU A 191 15.37 3.30 1.51
C GLU A 191 15.97 3.65 0.14
N GLU A 192 16.74 2.74 -0.48
CA GLU A 192 17.22 2.92 -1.86
C GLU A 192 16.05 3.07 -2.85
N VAL A 193 15.04 2.21 -2.76
CA VAL A 193 13.85 2.25 -3.62
C VAL A 193 13.08 3.57 -3.42
N ILE A 194 12.87 4.01 -2.18
CA ILE A 194 12.19 5.28 -1.89
C ILE A 194 12.96 6.46 -2.48
N LYS A 195 14.26 6.53 -2.26
CA LYS A 195 15.10 7.60 -2.79
C LYS A 195 15.11 7.65 -4.32
N ALA A 196 15.14 6.49 -4.98
CA ALA A 196 15.08 6.40 -6.43
C ALA A 196 13.76 6.98 -6.98
N TYR A 197 12.63 6.63 -6.38
CA TYR A 197 11.34 7.19 -6.72
C TYR A 197 11.34 8.73 -6.52
N GLU A 198 11.76 9.21 -5.36
CA GLU A 198 11.76 10.63 -5.03
C GLU A 198 12.62 11.46 -6.00
N ALA A 199 13.76 10.93 -6.40
CA ALA A 199 14.62 11.57 -7.41
C ALA A 199 13.94 11.64 -8.77
N SER A 200 13.27 10.55 -9.19
CA SER A 200 12.53 10.50 -10.45
C SER A 200 11.34 11.47 -10.45
N ALA A 201 10.61 11.54 -9.36
CA ALA A 201 9.49 12.45 -9.20
C ALA A 201 9.93 13.91 -9.22
N ALA A 202 11.00 14.25 -8.49
CA ALA A 202 11.55 15.61 -8.45
C ALA A 202 12.03 16.07 -9.83
N ALA A 203 12.75 15.22 -10.57
CA ALA A 203 13.23 15.54 -11.91
C ALA A 203 12.06 15.78 -12.90
N LEU A 204 11.04 14.93 -12.86
CA LEU A 204 9.88 15.08 -13.74
C LEU A 204 9.05 16.31 -13.38
N LYS A 205 8.91 16.62 -12.09
CA LYS A 205 8.22 17.84 -11.62
C LYS A 205 8.79 19.09 -12.23
N GLU A 206 10.11 19.23 -12.25
CA GLU A 206 10.79 20.39 -12.85
C GLU A 206 10.52 20.50 -14.36
N GLN A 207 10.48 19.37 -15.07
CA GLN A 207 10.21 19.32 -16.50
C GLN A 207 8.76 19.67 -16.84
N LEU A 208 7.81 19.24 -15.99
CA LEU A 208 6.38 19.47 -16.20
C LEU A 208 5.94 20.90 -15.85
N ALA A 209 6.60 21.54 -14.88
CA ALA A 209 6.16 22.81 -14.30
C ALA A 209 5.93 23.93 -15.34
N PRO A 210 6.79 24.17 -16.36
CA PRO A 210 6.60 25.26 -17.30
C PRO A 210 5.32 25.16 -18.13
N LYS A 211 4.89 23.92 -18.46
CA LYS A 211 3.75 23.69 -19.35
C LYS A 211 2.49 23.31 -18.61
N TYR A 212 2.61 22.60 -17.50
CA TYR A 212 1.49 21.98 -16.79
C TYR A 212 1.28 22.50 -15.37
N GLY A 213 2.14 23.37 -14.86
CA GLY A 213 2.07 23.88 -13.49
C GLY A 213 0.78 24.61 -13.12
N ASP A 214 0.08 25.18 -14.09
CA ASP A 214 -1.20 25.86 -13.90
C ASP A 214 -2.42 25.02 -14.31
N LYS A 215 -2.20 23.83 -14.82
CA LYS A 215 -3.27 22.92 -15.24
C LYS A 215 -3.78 22.08 -14.09
N THR A 216 -5.05 21.67 -14.18
CA THR A 216 -5.68 20.75 -13.25
C THR A 216 -5.82 19.36 -13.85
N PHE A 217 -5.70 18.34 -12.98
CA PHE A 217 -5.71 16.93 -13.35
C PHE A 217 -6.66 16.16 -12.46
N SER A 218 -7.63 15.49 -13.06
CA SER A 218 -8.52 14.56 -12.36
C SER A 218 -8.08 13.12 -12.58
N ILE A 219 -8.39 12.25 -11.63
CA ILE A 219 -8.24 10.80 -11.76
C ILE A 219 -9.60 10.20 -11.48
N VAL A 220 -10.15 9.52 -12.48
CA VAL A 220 -11.51 8.98 -12.47
C VAL A 220 -11.47 7.47 -12.72
N ARG A 221 -12.11 6.72 -11.84
CA ARG A 221 -12.48 5.33 -12.07
C ARG A 221 -13.92 5.28 -12.54
N TRP A 222 -14.14 4.85 -13.77
CA TRP A 222 -15.50 4.61 -14.28
C TRP A 222 -15.82 3.12 -14.14
N ALA A 223 -16.77 2.78 -13.29
CA ALA A 223 -17.18 1.39 -13.06
C ALA A 223 -18.71 1.31 -13.08
N GLY A 224 -19.24 0.29 -13.76
CA GLY A 224 -20.67 0.15 -13.91
C GLY A 224 -21.28 1.37 -14.62
N ASN A 225 -22.16 2.08 -13.95
CA ASN A 225 -22.92 3.20 -14.53
C ASN A 225 -22.45 4.59 -14.07
N GLY A 226 -21.28 4.68 -13.43
CA GLY A 226 -20.87 5.97 -12.91
C GLY A 226 -19.41 6.09 -12.53
N PRO A 227 -18.97 7.32 -12.30
CA PRO A 227 -17.62 7.65 -11.91
C PRO A 227 -17.39 7.56 -10.40
N ALA A 228 -16.13 7.36 -10.06
CA ALA A 228 -15.61 7.56 -8.72
C ALA A 228 -14.28 8.32 -8.80
N LEU A 229 -14.05 9.21 -7.84
CA LEU A 229 -12.81 9.97 -7.74
C LEU A 229 -11.72 9.17 -7.03
N ILE A 230 -10.51 9.30 -7.52
CA ILE A 230 -9.29 8.90 -6.84
C ILE A 230 -8.65 10.16 -6.27
N LEU A 231 -8.66 10.27 -4.94
CA LEU A 231 -8.23 11.48 -4.24
C LEU A 231 -6.75 11.42 -3.83
N LYS A 232 -6.29 12.43 -3.10
CA LYS A 232 -4.85 12.66 -2.84
C LYS A 232 -4.18 11.58 -2.00
N GLU A 233 -4.93 10.90 -1.13
CA GLU A 233 -4.39 9.87 -0.25
C GLU A 233 -4.09 8.55 -0.94
N LEU A 234 -4.69 8.30 -2.11
CA LEU A 234 -4.41 7.10 -2.89
C LEU A 234 -3.12 7.25 -3.70
N PRO A 235 -2.42 6.15 -4.03
CA PRO A 235 -1.10 6.22 -4.66
C PRO A 235 -1.04 7.10 -5.91
N ALA A 236 -1.98 6.99 -6.83
CA ALA A 236 -2.00 7.85 -8.02
C ALA A 236 -2.16 9.34 -7.67
N GLY A 237 -3.00 9.66 -6.68
CA GLY A 237 -3.13 11.01 -6.15
C GLY A 237 -1.85 11.53 -5.51
N GLN A 238 -1.15 10.66 -4.77
CA GLN A 238 0.15 11.00 -4.16
C GLN A 238 1.21 11.30 -5.24
N VAL A 239 1.25 10.50 -6.30
CA VAL A 239 2.18 10.77 -7.43
C VAL A 239 1.89 12.12 -8.09
N LEU A 240 0.64 12.43 -8.41
CA LEU A 240 0.32 13.73 -9.01
C LEU A 240 0.72 14.90 -8.08
N ASN A 241 0.54 14.73 -6.77
CA ASN A 241 1.00 15.72 -5.79
C ASN A 241 2.53 15.85 -5.80
N ASP A 242 3.26 14.75 -5.80
CA ASP A 242 4.74 14.76 -5.85
C ASP A 242 5.27 15.39 -7.15
N LEU A 243 4.55 15.23 -8.25
CA LEU A 243 4.85 15.85 -9.54
C LEU A 243 4.41 17.32 -9.65
N GLY A 244 3.76 17.89 -8.63
CA GLY A 244 3.26 19.25 -8.64
C GLY A 244 2.09 19.48 -9.61
N LEU A 245 1.40 18.42 -10.01
CA LEU A 245 0.21 18.47 -10.86
C LEU A 245 -1.02 18.75 -10.00
N LYS A 246 -1.65 19.90 -10.22
CA LYS A 246 -2.76 20.40 -9.39
C LYS A 246 -4.03 19.56 -9.59
N ARG A 247 -4.78 19.42 -8.52
CA ARG A 247 -6.12 18.81 -8.58
C ARG A 247 -7.19 19.91 -8.67
N PRO A 248 -8.34 19.63 -9.29
CA PRO A 248 -9.52 20.52 -9.15
C PRO A 248 -9.87 20.70 -7.67
N GLU A 249 -10.47 21.83 -7.31
CA GLU A 249 -10.82 22.18 -5.93
C GLU A 249 -11.59 21.05 -5.21
N ALA A 250 -12.57 20.45 -5.87
CA ALA A 250 -13.37 19.36 -5.32
C ALA A 250 -12.54 18.09 -5.02
N GLN A 251 -11.36 17.94 -5.63
CA GLN A 251 -10.48 16.78 -5.53
C GLN A 251 -9.18 17.09 -4.79
N ASP A 252 -8.94 18.34 -4.40
CA ASP A 252 -7.72 18.75 -3.69
C ASP A 252 -7.81 18.50 -2.19
N ARG A 253 -8.10 17.26 -1.84
CA ARG A 253 -8.29 16.78 -0.47
C ARG A 253 -7.98 15.30 -0.33
N ASN A 254 -7.83 14.84 0.88
CA ASN A 254 -7.79 13.41 1.18
C ASN A 254 -9.21 12.85 1.28
N GLY A 255 -9.37 11.60 0.87
CA GLY A 255 -10.58 10.80 1.05
C GLY A 255 -10.43 9.81 2.20
N GLN A 256 -11.02 8.63 2.04
CA GLN A 256 -11.10 7.59 3.08
C GLN A 256 -10.26 6.33 2.75
N GLY A 257 -9.27 6.46 1.89
CA GLY A 257 -8.40 5.35 1.50
C GLY A 257 -8.95 4.44 0.40
N HIS A 258 -10.04 4.83 -0.23
CA HIS A 258 -10.64 4.17 -1.38
C HIS A 258 -11.33 5.18 -2.30
N SER A 259 -11.73 4.77 -3.49
CA SER A 259 -12.41 5.66 -4.44
C SER A 259 -13.72 6.21 -3.86
N GLU A 260 -14.02 7.47 -4.21
CA GLU A 260 -15.22 8.15 -3.77
C GLU A 260 -16.24 8.24 -4.93
N PRO A 261 -17.38 7.53 -4.86
CA PRO A 261 -18.40 7.58 -5.88
C PRO A 261 -18.98 8.99 -6.06
N VAL A 262 -19.24 9.36 -7.32
CA VAL A 262 -19.86 10.64 -7.69
C VAL A 262 -21.21 10.36 -8.35
N SER A 263 -22.26 11.01 -7.88
CA SER A 263 -23.56 10.92 -8.53
C SER A 263 -23.54 11.62 -9.90
N LEU A 264 -24.34 11.13 -10.84
CA LEU A 264 -24.40 11.71 -12.18
C LEU A 264 -24.91 13.16 -12.19
N GLU A 265 -25.63 13.59 -11.15
CA GLU A 265 -26.06 14.97 -10.97
C GLU A 265 -24.87 15.91 -10.64
N ASN A 266 -23.82 15.35 -10.05
CA ASN A 266 -22.60 16.07 -9.68
C ASN A 266 -21.43 15.78 -10.63
N LEU A 267 -21.71 15.38 -11.86
CA LEU A 267 -20.73 14.97 -12.84
C LEU A 267 -19.62 16.01 -13.07
N ALA A 268 -19.94 17.30 -12.95
CA ALA A 268 -18.96 18.37 -13.08
C ALA A 268 -17.78 18.28 -12.09
N THR A 269 -17.93 17.56 -10.97
CA THR A 269 -16.86 17.41 -9.99
C THR A 269 -15.71 16.51 -10.46
N ILE A 270 -15.91 15.73 -11.53
CA ILE A 270 -14.83 14.93 -12.14
C ILE A 270 -14.03 15.71 -13.19
N ASP A 271 -14.48 16.89 -13.58
CA ASP A 271 -13.87 17.67 -14.65
C ASP A 271 -12.54 18.33 -14.23
N ALA A 272 -11.68 18.55 -15.20
CA ALA A 272 -10.38 19.20 -15.06
C ALA A 272 -9.87 19.64 -16.43
N ASP A 273 -8.67 20.24 -16.50
CA ASP A 273 -7.99 20.47 -17.80
C ASP A 273 -7.60 19.14 -18.45
N TYR A 274 -7.18 18.14 -17.63
CA TYR A 274 -6.82 16.79 -18.05
C TYR A 274 -7.52 15.77 -17.15
N MET A 275 -7.92 14.64 -17.72
CA MET A 275 -8.56 13.55 -16.98
C MET A 275 -7.86 12.23 -17.27
N PHE A 276 -7.29 11.61 -16.24
CA PHE A 276 -6.86 10.23 -16.29
C PHE A 276 -8.07 9.34 -15.98
N LEU A 277 -8.48 8.54 -16.94
CA LEU A 277 -9.66 7.68 -16.83
C LEU A 277 -9.28 6.22 -16.96
N GLY A 278 -9.61 5.46 -15.93
CA GLY A 278 -9.42 4.02 -15.87
C GLY A 278 -10.65 3.31 -15.32
N THR A 279 -10.56 1.99 -15.25
CA THR A 279 -11.57 1.13 -14.65
C THR A 279 -10.91 0.00 -13.88
N LEU A 280 -11.62 -0.61 -12.94
CA LEU A 280 -11.25 -1.92 -12.41
C LEU A 280 -12.07 -3.00 -13.11
N GLY A 281 -11.53 -4.21 -13.23
CA GLY A 281 -12.26 -5.36 -13.75
C GLY A 281 -13.49 -5.68 -12.90
N GLY A 282 -14.39 -6.50 -13.44
CA GLY A 282 -15.67 -6.82 -12.82
C GLY A 282 -15.64 -7.94 -11.78
N ALA A 283 -14.49 -8.57 -11.53
CA ALA A 283 -14.39 -9.62 -10.52
C ALA A 283 -14.59 -9.07 -9.11
N SER A 284 -15.40 -9.74 -8.31
CA SER A 284 -15.72 -9.38 -6.93
C SER A 284 -16.07 -10.62 -6.13
N GLN A 285 -16.26 -10.50 -4.81
CA GLN A 285 -16.76 -11.62 -3.99
C GLN A 285 -18.06 -12.24 -4.52
N LYS A 286 -18.96 -11.39 -5.05
CA LYS A 286 -20.26 -11.84 -5.59
C LYS A 286 -20.12 -12.42 -7.01
N ASN A 287 -19.06 -12.10 -7.72
CA ASN A 287 -18.82 -12.53 -9.08
C ASN A 287 -17.31 -12.73 -9.34
N PRO A 288 -16.70 -13.75 -8.70
CA PRO A 288 -15.24 -13.96 -8.76
C PRO A 288 -14.75 -14.35 -10.16
N ASN A 289 -15.64 -14.84 -11.01
CA ASN A 289 -15.32 -15.29 -12.37
C ASN A 289 -15.64 -14.23 -13.43
N ALA A 290 -16.05 -13.02 -13.05
CA ALA A 290 -16.30 -11.97 -14.02
C ALA A 290 -15.03 -11.66 -14.82
N GLN A 291 -15.13 -11.77 -16.14
CA GLN A 291 -14.08 -11.37 -17.06
C GLN A 291 -14.12 -9.85 -17.21
N GLY A 292 -13.50 -9.17 -16.29
CA GLY A 292 -13.31 -7.73 -16.39
C GLY A 292 -11.85 -7.44 -16.69
N THR A 293 -11.58 -6.40 -17.46
CA THR A 293 -10.22 -5.91 -17.67
C THR A 293 -10.03 -4.53 -17.09
N ALA A 294 -9.03 -4.38 -16.25
CA ALA A 294 -8.60 -3.08 -15.73
C ALA A 294 -7.62 -2.37 -16.67
N GLY A 295 -7.16 -3.03 -17.73
CA GLY A 295 -6.21 -2.48 -18.69
C GLY A 295 -6.80 -1.40 -19.61
N LEU A 296 -6.01 -0.98 -20.60
CA LEU A 296 -6.40 0.09 -21.53
C LEU A 296 -7.65 -0.23 -22.33
N GLN A 297 -7.86 -1.49 -22.73
CA GLN A 297 -9.10 -1.90 -23.41
C GLN A 297 -10.32 -1.66 -22.51
N GLY A 298 -10.25 -2.05 -21.24
CA GLY A 298 -11.33 -1.79 -20.28
C GLY A 298 -11.57 -0.29 -20.05
N ALA A 299 -10.52 0.51 -20.05
CA ALA A 299 -10.62 1.97 -19.96
C ALA A 299 -11.31 2.57 -21.19
N GLU A 300 -11.02 2.06 -22.41
CA GLU A 300 -11.69 2.48 -23.63
C GLU A 300 -13.18 2.14 -23.62
N GLU A 301 -13.53 0.92 -23.22
CA GLU A 301 -14.92 0.50 -23.04
C GLU A 301 -15.65 1.38 -22.01
N ALA A 302 -14.99 1.71 -20.89
CA ALA A 302 -15.52 2.58 -19.86
C ALA A 302 -15.72 4.01 -20.39
N LEU A 303 -14.80 4.55 -21.19
CA LEU A 303 -14.94 5.85 -21.82
C LEU A 303 -16.13 5.88 -22.78
N ASN A 304 -16.29 4.85 -23.62
CA ASN A 304 -17.40 4.75 -24.55
C ASN A 304 -18.74 4.76 -23.80
N LYS A 305 -18.81 4.02 -22.68
CA LYS A 305 -20.00 4.01 -21.84
C LYS A 305 -20.23 5.35 -21.12
N ALA A 306 -19.17 6.00 -20.66
CA ALA A 306 -19.25 7.33 -20.07
C ALA A 306 -19.82 8.37 -21.06
N LYS A 307 -19.45 8.30 -22.33
CA LYS A 307 -19.96 9.19 -23.39
C LYS A 307 -21.47 9.07 -23.64
N GLU A 308 -22.07 7.94 -23.26
CA GLU A 308 -23.53 7.75 -23.33
C GLU A 308 -24.25 8.48 -22.16
N THR A 309 -23.49 8.86 -21.11
CA THR A 309 -24.03 9.54 -19.94
C THR A 309 -24.28 11.01 -20.25
N SER A 310 -25.50 11.50 -19.95
CA SER A 310 -25.86 12.90 -20.13
C SER A 310 -24.87 13.82 -19.39
N GLY A 311 -24.37 14.82 -20.10
CA GLY A 311 -23.44 15.81 -19.55
C GLY A 311 -21.96 15.44 -19.64
N PHE A 312 -21.61 14.18 -19.83
CA PHE A 312 -20.19 13.76 -19.88
C PHE A 312 -19.44 14.43 -21.05
N THR A 313 -20.04 14.49 -22.23
CA THR A 313 -19.43 15.13 -23.41
C THR A 313 -19.32 16.66 -23.29
N ASN A 314 -19.95 17.25 -22.26
CA ASN A 314 -19.86 18.69 -21.98
C ASN A 314 -18.66 19.03 -21.06
N LEU A 315 -18.04 18.05 -20.45
CA LEU A 315 -16.86 18.25 -19.59
C LEU A 315 -15.72 18.85 -20.39
N LYS A 316 -14.94 19.73 -19.74
CA LYS A 316 -13.82 20.45 -20.38
C LYS A 316 -12.77 19.46 -20.91
N ALA A 317 -12.33 18.52 -20.10
CA ALA A 317 -11.34 17.51 -20.52
C ALA A 317 -11.80 16.70 -21.74
N VAL A 318 -13.12 16.44 -21.87
CA VAL A 318 -13.68 15.71 -23.01
C VAL A 318 -13.71 16.58 -24.27
N LYS A 319 -14.14 17.84 -24.15
CA LYS A 319 -14.19 18.79 -25.28
C LYS A 319 -12.81 19.12 -25.83
N ASP A 320 -11.82 19.19 -24.95
CA ASP A 320 -10.44 19.55 -25.31
C ASP A 320 -9.62 18.33 -25.77
N ASP A 321 -10.24 17.15 -25.84
CA ASP A 321 -9.56 15.85 -26.15
C ASP A 321 -8.42 15.54 -25.18
N HIS A 322 -8.60 15.89 -23.91
CA HIS A 322 -7.63 15.69 -22.83
C HIS A 322 -8.01 14.54 -21.87
N VAL A 323 -8.78 13.56 -22.35
CA VAL A 323 -9.04 12.32 -21.60
C VAL A 323 -7.96 11.32 -21.94
N ILE A 324 -7.19 10.96 -20.92
CA ILE A 324 -6.05 10.03 -21.01
C ILE A 324 -6.48 8.69 -20.42
N LEU A 325 -6.51 7.66 -21.27
CA LEU A 325 -6.84 6.31 -20.82
C LEU A 325 -5.65 5.69 -20.09
N VAL A 326 -5.94 5.08 -18.95
CA VAL A 326 -4.92 4.48 -18.07
C VAL A 326 -5.32 3.08 -17.62
N ASP A 327 -4.31 2.28 -17.26
CA ASP A 327 -4.54 0.99 -16.60
C ASP A 327 -5.07 1.22 -15.18
N GLY A 328 -6.32 0.81 -14.94
CA GLY A 328 -7.00 0.99 -13.67
C GLY A 328 -6.38 0.20 -12.53
N SER A 329 -5.70 -0.93 -12.80
CA SER A 329 -4.99 -1.68 -11.77
C SER A 329 -3.86 -0.87 -11.12
N LYS A 330 -3.37 0.14 -11.82
CA LYS A 330 -2.32 1.06 -11.39
C LYS A 330 -2.89 2.41 -10.94
N TRP A 331 -3.75 3.04 -11.73
CA TRP A 331 -4.22 4.40 -11.50
C TRP A 331 -5.46 4.51 -10.60
N THR A 332 -6.28 3.49 -10.55
CA THR A 332 -7.58 3.52 -9.85
C THR A 332 -7.70 2.48 -8.75
N SER A 333 -6.59 1.88 -8.34
CA SER A 333 -6.48 0.93 -7.26
C SER A 333 -5.41 1.36 -6.26
N THR A 334 -4.73 0.43 -5.65
CA THR A 334 -3.67 0.66 -4.68
C THR A 334 -2.46 -0.21 -4.97
N GLY A 335 -1.32 0.14 -4.41
CA GLY A 335 -0.07 -0.57 -4.58
C GLY A 335 1.05 0.10 -3.79
N GLY A 336 2.28 -0.16 -4.19
CA GLY A 336 3.48 0.37 -3.57
C GLY A 336 4.41 1.07 -4.57
N PRO A 337 5.72 1.07 -4.34
CA PRO A 337 6.68 1.84 -5.13
C PRO A 337 6.70 1.49 -6.62
N LEU A 338 6.43 0.24 -7.00
CA LEU A 338 6.38 -0.14 -8.42
C LEU A 338 5.19 0.48 -9.15
N LEU A 339 4.04 0.59 -8.47
CA LEU A 339 2.89 1.32 -8.98
C LEU A 339 3.23 2.79 -9.19
N LEU A 340 3.86 3.43 -8.21
CA LEU A 340 4.20 4.85 -8.29
C LEU A 340 5.18 5.13 -9.45
N GLU A 341 6.21 4.32 -9.61
CA GLU A 341 7.13 4.41 -10.76
C GLU A 341 6.40 4.20 -12.09
N GLY A 342 5.49 3.23 -12.14
CA GLY A 342 4.66 2.99 -13.32
C GLY A 342 3.79 4.19 -13.70
N ILE A 343 3.25 4.92 -12.71
CA ILE A 343 2.50 6.15 -12.95
C ILE A 343 3.41 7.27 -13.47
N ILE A 344 4.62 7.42 -12.94
CA ILE A 344 5.62 8.38 -13.47
C ILE A 344 5.88 8.12 -14.96
N GLU A 345 6.07 6.86 -15.35
CA GLU A 345 6.30 6.50 -16.75
C GLU A 345 5.06 6.77 -17.64
N ASP A 346 3.85 6.55 -17.12
CA ASP A 346 2.62 6.88 -17.83
C ASP A 346 2.46 8.39 -18.03
N VAL A 347 2.78 9.19 -17.01
CA VAL A 347 2.74 10.67 -17.09
C VAL A 347 3.74 11.18 -18.14
N LYS A 348 4.97 10.66 -18.18
CA LYS A 348 5.96 11.00 -19.20
C LYS A 348 5.45 10.75 -20.62
N LYS A 349 4.72 9.65 -20.83
CA LYS A 349 4.15 9.30 -22.14
C LYS A 349 2.95 10.15 -22.49
N ALA A 350 2.11 10.46 -21.51
CA ALA A 350 0.85 11.17 -21.72
C ALA A 350 1.00 12.68 -21.84
N LEU A 351 1.99 13.26 -21.17
CA LEU A 351 2.22 14.70 -21.11
C LEU A 351 3.55 15.05 -21.80
N PRO A 352 3.52 15.30 -23.11
CA PRO A 352 4.74 15.65 -23.85
C PRO A 352 5.34 16.96 -23.33
N LEU A 353 6.64 16.97 -23.12
CA LEU A 353 7.43 18.06 -22.57
C LEU A 353 7.70 19.15 -23.62
#